data_c75360b8c607476ce9a06779079fc91f
#
_entry.id   c75360b8c607476ce9a06779079fc91f
#
_cell.length_a   1.000
_cell.length_b   1.000
_cell.length_c   1.000
_cell.angle_alpha   90.00
_cell.angle_beta   90.00
_cell.angle_gamma   90.00
#
_symmetry.space_group_name_H-M   'P 1'
#
loop_
_entity.id
_entity.type
_entity.pdbx_description
1 polymer ?
#
loop_
_entity_poly.entity_id
_entity_poly.type
_entity_poly.pdbx_seq_one_letter_code
_entity_poly.pdbx_strand_id
1 'polypeptide(L)'
;MKYIDILERKLGRKATKAEIEAFTVMWSEHCGYSHTKGYIRQLPRVGFGGNAGIVPLDDYHFIAFKVESHNHPSAVEPFNGAATGVGGIIRDILAMGARPTAVLDSLHMDKITEGIIDGISDYGNSIGVPTVGGELRISNYYKYNPLVNVMAVGIGKNEHLIPSMAKRAGQVIVIFGGATGRDGIHGASFASEDLTGEKATKLSIQVGDPFAEKMLIEAFLEMVEEGLVEGAQDLGAGGVLSATSELVAKADLGAVVHLERIALREPDMNPVEILISESQERMAVVTSPEKADRVIEIARKHLLFADIAAEVTKTGQYVAKYNGKTVIDVPAKLLEESPEESIYDYTPSEMPKFSWIKFKDIDAHEVFERYDYMVGTDTVVKPGYGPAVMRVKGSCGYSLVIHSRADLGFQDPYWAAYITLLESVRKTLAVGARPLAITDGINYADPDVEPEGLAAQMMGLKNACEFSNVPVASGNASLYNTYKGKGIPPTLVIGMIGKLEDLNVPRPKKGPVYALGFKDFELEREKILWNEIERIAKSGHFVVSMHDFSTMSTLKSELQNVGLEMKLKIPKCEPAHQLVVVFGDVETKLPKELIGYVR
;
A
#
# COMPACT_ATOMS: atom_id res chain seq x y z
N MET A 1 24.39 -3.72 -13.71
CA MET A 1 24.21 -3.37 -12.29
C MET A 1 24.98 -2.10 -11.95
N LYS A 2 24.29 -1.05 -11.46
CA LYS A 2 24.87 0.28 -11.10
C LYS A 2 25.97 0.18 -10.03
N TYR A 3 25.89 -0.78 -9.10
CA TYR A 3 26.73 -0.85 -7.90
C TYR A 3 27.71 -2.05 -7.88
N ILE A 4 28.11 -2.58 -9.05
CA ILE A 4 28.97 -3.79 -9.13
C ILE A 4 30.32 -3.61 -8.40
N ASP A 5 30.96 -2.45 -8.53
CA ASP A 5 32.23 -2.17 -7.87
C ASP A 5 32.11 -2.12 -6.34
N ILE A 6 30.95 -1.66 -5.84
CA ILE A 6 30.65 -1.66 -4.41
C ILE A 6 30.45 -3.08 -3.93
N LEU A 7 29.69 -3.90 -4.68
CA LEU A 7 29.46 -5.31 -4.37
C LEU A 7 30.78 -6.08 -4.25
N GLU A 8 31.61 -6.02 -5.29
CA GLU A 8 32.89 -6.76 -5.33
C GLU A 8 33.85 -6.31 -4.22
N ARG A 9 33.88 -5.03 -3.90
CA ARG A 9 34.63 -4.49 -2.76
C ARG A 9 34.15 -5.07 -1.43
N LYS A 10 32.82 -5.12 -1.21
CA LYS A 10 32.23 -5.68 0.02
C LYS A 10 32.43 -7.20 0.10
N LEU A 11 32.38 -7.90 -1.02
CA LEU A 11 32.68 -9.34 -1.08
C LEU A 11 34.18 -9.68 -0.93
N GLY A 12 35.08 -8.74 -1.22
CA GLY A 12 36.53 -8.97 -1.27
C GLY A 12 36.98 -9.86 -2.43
N ARG A 13 36.10 -10.10 -3.41
CA ARG A 13 36.33 -10.92 -4.59
C ARG A 13 35.39 -10.49 -5.74
N LYS A 14 35.69 -11.01 -6.93
CA LYS A 14 34.77 -10.87 -8.06
C LYS A 14 33.46 -11.60 -7.79
N ALA A 15 32.32 -10.94 -8.12
CA ALA A 15 31.00 -11.53 -8.03
C ALA A 15 30.77 -12.52 -9.19
N THR A 16 30.15 -13.63 -8.92
CA THR A 16 29.69 -14.58 -9.94
C THR A 16 28.51 -13.98 -10.72
N LYS A 17 28.21 -14.56 -11.90
CA LYS A 17 27.04 -14.12 -12.68
C LYS A 17 25.73 -14.24 -11.88
N ALA A 18 25.53 -15.34 -11.15
CA ALA A 18 24.37 -15.57 -10.31
C ALA A 18 24.24 -14.52 -9.18
N GLU A 19 25.35 -14.18 -8.54
CA GLU A 19 25.39 -13.13 -7.52
C GLU A 19 25.06 -11.76 -8.12
N ILE A 20 25.61 -11.41 -9.29
CA ILE A 20 25.29 -10.15 -9.97
C ILE A 20 23.78 -10.06 -10.26
N GLU A 21 23.15 -11.13 -10.76
CA GLU A 21 21.72 -11.18 -11.02
C GLU A 21 20.92 -11.02 -9.72
N ALA A 22 21.28 -11.75 -8.66
CA ALA A 22 20.64 -11.63 -7.33
C ALA A 22 20.73 -10.21 -6.76
N PHE A 23 21.91 -9.62 -6.74
CA PHE A 23 22.11 -8.26 -6.24
C PHE A 23 21.48 -7.18 -7.15
N THR A 24 21.31 -7.45 -8.45
CA THR A 24 20.57 -6.54 -9.34
C THR A 24 19.10 -6.41 -8.91
N VAL A 25 18.50 -7.48 -8.43
CA VAL A 25 17.15 -7.48 -7.89
C VAL A 25 17.12 -6.85 -6.49
N MET A 26 17.93 -7.37 -5.55
CA MET A 26 17.93 -6.93 -4.14
C MET A 26 18.36 -5.47 -3.94
N TRP A 27 19.22 -4.95 -4.80
CA TRP A 27 19.69 -3.55 -4.76
C TRP A 27 19.02 -2.68 -5.82
N SER A 28 17.93 -3.14 -6.44
CA SER A 28 17.04 -2.28 -7.22
C SER A 28 16.40 -1.23 -6.31
N GLU A 29 15.89 -0.14 -6.87
CA GLU A 29 15.17 0.85 -6.07
C GLU A 29 13.95 0.26 -5.38
N HIS A 30 13.24 -0.64 -6.06
CA HIS A 30 12.03 -1.27 -5.54
C HIS A 30 12.29 -2.12 -4.28
N CYS A 31 13.39 -2.90 -4.24
CA CYS A 31 13.75 -3.71 -3.06
C CYS A 31 14.67 -2.96 -2.08
N GLY A 32 15.56 -2.12 -2.58
CA GLY A 32 16.66 -1.52 -1.82
C GLY A 32 16.38 -0.12 -1.30
N TYR A 33 15.39 0.59 -1.84
CA TYR A 33 15.01 1.97 -1.44
C TYR A 33 16.19 2.94 -1.41
N SER A 34 17.12 2.85 -2.36
CA SER A 34 18.37 3.61 -2.33
C SER A 34 18.18 5.13 -2.25
N HIS A 35 17.16 5.68 -2.95
CA HIS A 35 16.85 7.11 -2.95
C HIS A 35 15.95 7.55 -1.79
N THR A 36 15.16 6.65 -1.21
CA THR A 36 14.11 7.03 -0.26
C THR A 36 14.41 6.67 1.19
N LYS A 37 15.21 5.63 1.46
CA LYS A 37 15.45 5.16 2.84
C LYS A 37 16.07 6.22 3.77
N GLY A 38 16.89 7.13 3.25
CA GLY A 38 17.46 8.24 4.01
C GLY A 38 16.39 9.23 4.50
N TYR A 39 15.37 9.49 3.68
CA TYR A 39 14.21 10.31 4.06
C TYR A 39 13.27 9.56 4.99
N ILE A 40 12.97 8.28 4.70
CA ILE A 40 12.07 7.44 5.50
C ILE A 40 12.54 7.34 6.96
N ARG A 41 13.85 7.32 7.22
CA ARG A 41 14.41 7.32 8.59
C ARG A 41 14.11 8.60 9.36
N GLN A 42 13.79 9.70 8.70
CA GLN A 42 13.48 10.98 9.33
C GLN A 42 12.00 11.16 9.66
N LEU A 43 11.13 10.29 9.17
CA LEU A 43 9.69 10.38 9.43
C LEU A 43 9.36 10.00 10.88
N PRO A 44 8.39 10.67 11.52
CA PRO A 44 7.80 10.18 12.77
C PRO A 44 7.15 8.82 12.54
N ARG A 45 7.65 7.78 13.20
CA ARG A 45 7.23 6.39 12.96
C ARG A 45 6.59 5.75 14.16
N VAL A 46 5.64 4.83 13.91
CA VAL A 46 4.99 3.98 14.91
C VAL A 46 4.86 2.56 14.35
N GLY A 47 4.74 1.59 15.25
CA GLY A 47 4.50 0.20 14.90
C GLY A 47 5.75 -0.64 14.72
N PHE A 48 5.55 -1.88 14.38
CA PHE A 48 6.60 -2.88 14.20
C PHE A 48 7.18 -2.77 12.79
N GLY A 49 8.48 -2.77 12.63
CA GLY A 49 9.12 -2.91 11.32
C GLY A 49 8.90 -4.33 10.79
N GLY A 50 7.89 -4.54 9.97
CA GLY A 50 7.51 -5.81 9.36
C GLY A 50 7.03 -5.62 7.93
N ASN A 51 6.29 -6.57 7.40
CA ASN A 51 5.73 -6.51 6.04
C ASN A 51 4.69 -5.40 5.91
N ALA A 52 3.91 -5.13 6.97
CA ALA A 52 2.96 -4.04 7.04
C ALA A 52 3.10 -3.25 8.34
N GLY A 53 2.57 -2.03 8.38
CA GLY A 53 2.45 -1.24 9.59
C GLY A 53 1.35 -1.78 10.49
N ILE A 54 1.54 -1.64 11.80
CA ILE A 54 0.54 -2.04 12.78
C ILE A 54 0.23 -0.91 13.74
N VAL A 55 -1.04 -0.84 14.14
CA VAL A 55 -1.51 0.02 15.23
C VAL A 55 -2.43 -0.77 16.17
N PRO A 56 -2.38 -0.55 17.49
CA PRO A 56 -3.32 -1.15 18.40
C PRO A 56 -4.73 -0.59 18.16
N LEU A 57 -5.72 -1.47 18.10
CA LEU A 57 -7.13 -1.09 18.00
C LEU A 57 -7.80 -1.09 19.36
N ASP A 58 -7.65 -2.19 20.10
CA ASP A 58 -8.13 -2.39 21.47
C ASP A 58 -7.18 -3.31 22.25
N ASP A 59 -7.58 -3.76 23.43
CA ASP A 59 -6.77 -4.63 24.28
C ASP A 59 -6.48 -6.01 23.67
N TYR A 60 -7.26 -6.43 22.67
CA TYR A 60 -7.20 -7.76 22.07
C TYR A 60 -6.76 -7.75 20.60
N HIS A 61 -6.94 -6.62 19.90
CA HIS A 61 -6.76 -6.56 18.46
C HIS A 61 -5.77 -5.47 18.03
N PHE A 62 -5.03 -5.77 16.97
CA PHE A 62 -4.29 -4.79 16.19
C PHE A 62 -4.84 -4.67 14.77
N ILE A 63 -4.60 -3.54 14.14
CA ILE A 63 -4.81 -3.34 12.70
C ILE A 63 -3.45 -3.44 12.01
N ALA A 64 -3.33 -4.30 11.01
CA ALA A 64 -2.23 -4.29 10.04
C ALA A 64 -2.70 -3.58 8.78
N PHE A 65 -1.87 -2.68 8.21
CA PHE A 65 -2.23 -1.96 6.99
C PHE A 65 -0.99 -1.48 6.23
N LYS A 66 -1.12 -1.42 4.91
CA LYS A 66 -0.08 -0.92 4.02
C LYS A 66 -0.72 -0.48 2.70
N VAL A 67 -0.16 0.57 2.08
CA VAL A 67 -0.40 0.89 0.67
C VAL A 67 0.78 0.39 -0.16
N GLU A 68 0.50 -0.11 -1.35
CA GLU A 68 1.51 -0.48 -2.32
C GLU A 68 1.11 -0.06 -3.72
N SER A 69 2.10 0.29 -4.54
CA SER A 69 1.91 0.69 -5.93
C SER A 69 2.25 -0.45 -6.88
N HIS A 70 1.42 -0.62 -7.91
CA HIS A 70 1.65 -1.58 -8.98
C HIS A 70 1.54 -0.90 -10.36
N ASN A 71 2.23 0.25 -10.51
CA ASN A 71 2.10 1.18 -11.62
C ASN A 71 2.65 0.59 -12.93
N HIS A 72 3.94 0.22 -12.96
CA HIS A 72 4.59 -0.32 -14.15
C HIS A 72 3.95 -1.60 -14.68
N PRO A 73 3.64 -2.61 -13.85
CA PRO A 73 2.93 -3.80 -14.31
C PRO A 73 1.56 -3.48 -14.92
N SER A 74 0.80 -2.57 -14.29
CA SER A 74 -0.53 -2.15 -14.77
C SER A 74 -0.48 -1.32 -16.07
N ALA A 75 0.63 -0.61 -16.30
CA ALA A 75 0.84 0.10 -17.56
C ALA A 75 1.07 -0.86 -18.75
N VAL A 76 1.68 -2.01 -18.49
CA VAL A 76 2.03 -3.02 -19.51
C VAL A 76 0.90 -4.01 -19.74
N GLU A 77 0.36 -4.56 -18.65
CA GLU A 77 -0.75 -5.53 -18.66
C GLU A 77 -1.75 -5.14 -17.57
N PRO A 78 -2.79 -4.37 -17.95
CA PRO A 78 -3.70 -3.74 -16.99
C PRO A 78 -4.40 -4.70 -16.04
N PHE A 79 -4.88 -5.84 -16.52
CA PHE A 79 -5.64 -6.79 -15.70
C PHE A 79 -4.73 -7.48 -14.67
N ASN A 80 -3.72 -8.21 -15.13
CA ASN A 80 -2.83 -8.94 -14.22
C ASN A 80 -1.98 -7.98 -13.36
N GLY A 81 -1.56 -6.83 -13.92
CA GLY A 81 -0.83 -5.82 -13.17
C GLY A 81 -1.63 -5.30 -11.97
N ALA A 82 -2.92 -5.02 -12.15
CA ALA A 82 -3.78 -4.56 -11.07
C ALA A 82 -4.17 -5.71 -10.11
N ALA A 83 -4.49 -6.88 -10.63
CA ALA A 83 -4.85 -8.06 -9.85
C ALA A 83 -3.72 -8.48 -8.88
N THR A 84 -2.50 -8.58 -9.40
CA THR A 84 -1.32 -8.96 -8.58
C THR A 84 -0.91 -7.87 -7.58
N GLY A 85 -1.24 -6.60 -7.85
CA GLY A 85 -1.13 -5.52 -6.88
C GLY A 85 -2.03 -5.73 -5.67
N VAL A 86 -3.28 -6.22 -5.87
CA VAL A 86 -4.17 -6.60 -4.77
C VAL A 86 -3.61 -7.82 -4.02
N GLY A 87 -3.20 -8.88 -4.73
CA GLY A 87 -2.67 -10.10 -4.11
C GLY A 87 -1.43 -9.84 -3.25
N GLY A 88 -0.45 -9.10 -3.77
CA GLY A 88 0.79 -8.78 -3.05
C GLY A 88 0.53 -8.06 -1.74
N ILE A 89 -0.29 -7.01 -1.77
CA ILE A 89 -0.57 -6.25 -0.54
C ILE A 89 -1.41 -7.04 0.48
N ILE A 90 -2.26 -7.96 0.03
CA ILE A 90 -3.01 -8.88 0.91
C ILE A 90 -2.05 -9.81 1.66
N ARG A 91 -1.02 -10.33 0.99
CA ARG A 91 -0.02 -11.21 1.61
C ARG A 91 0.83 -10.49 2.65
N ASP A 92 1.16 -9.22 2.45
CA ASP A 92 1.84 -8.39 3.45
C ASP A 92 1.04 -8.31 4.76
N ILE A 93 -0.28 -8.08 4.65
CA ILE A 93 -1.18 -8.06 5.81
C ILE A 93 -1.24 -9.42 6.48
N LEU A 94 -1.35 -10.46 5.68
CA LEU A 94 -1.42 -11.84 6.15
C LEU A 94 -0.15 -12.24 6.89
N ALA A 95 1.03 -11.87 6.38
CA ALA A 95 2.32 -12.16 7.00
C ALA A 95 2.48 -11.58 8.42
N MET A 96 1.69 -10.55 8.77
CA MET A 96 1.62 -10.01 10.13
C MET A 96 0.77 -10.84 11.09
N GLY A 97 0.11 -11.91 10.63
CA GLY A 97 -0.85 -12.70 11.42
C GLY A 97 -2.26 -12.09 11.43
N ALA A 98 -2.55 -11.15 10.55
CA ALA A 98 -3.84 -10.47 10.46
C ALA A 98 -4.70 -11.06 9.32
N ARG A 99 -6.01 -11.23 9.56
CA ARG A 99 -6.96 -11.55 8.49
C ARG A 99 -7.24 -10.30 7.68
N PRO A 100 -7.03 -10.32 6.35
CA PRO A 100 -7.44 -9.22 5.49
C PRO A 100 -8.95 -8.96 5.58
N THR A 101 -9.34 -7.71 5.78
CA THR A 101 -10.73 -7.31 6.02
C THR A 101 -11.23 -6.19 5.11
N ALA A 102 -10.33 -5.47 4.47
CA ALA A 102 -10.69 -4.40 3.54
C ALA A 102 -9.57 -4.08 2.55
N VAL A 103 -9.97 -3.63 1.37
CA VAL A 103 -9.11 -3.05 0.33
C VAL A 103 -9.66 -1.68 -0.04
N LEU A 104 -8.77 -0.74 -0.36
CA LEU A 104 -9.05 0.55 -1.00
C LEU A 104 -8.07 0.75 -2.15
N ASP A 105 -8.48 1.46 -3.19
CA ASP A 105 -7.61 1.81 -4.30
C ASP A 105 -7.44 3.33 -4.47
N SER A 106 -6.29 3.77 -5.01
CA SER A 106 -6.07 5.13 -5.49
C SER A 106 -5.58 5.05 -6.93
N LEU A 107 -6.48 5.39 -7.84
CA LEU A 107 -6.32 5.20 -9.27
C LEU A 107 -6.15 6.53 -9.99
N HIS A 108 -5.03 6.69 -10.71
CA HIS A 108 -4.76 7.86 -11.54
C HIS A 108 -4.51 7.41 -12.98
N MET A 109 -5.33 7.86 -13.91
CA MET A 109 -5.27 7.44 -15.31
C MET A 109 -5.79 8.54 -16.25
N ASP A 110 -5.60 8.40 -17.55
CA ASP A 110 -6.14 9.38 -18.52
C ASP A 110 -7.62 9.14 -18.86
N LYS A 111 -8.05 7.91 -18.71
CA LYS A 111 -9.44 7.43 -18.88
C LYS A 111 -9.62 6.18 -18.04
N ILE A 112 -10.85 5.81 -17.73
CA ILE A 112 -11.14 4.53 -17.10
C ILE A 112 -10.57 3.41 -17.97
N THR A 113 -9.68 2.62 -17.41
CA THR A 113 -9.05 1.47 -18.03
C THR A 113 -9.71 0.21 -17.46
N GLU A 114 -10.61 -0.38 -18.23
CA GLU A 114 -11.43 -1.53 -17.81
C GLU A 114 -10.57 -2.66 -17.20
N GLY A 115 -9.46 -3.02 -17.84
CA GLY A 115 -8.58 -4.07 -17.34
C GLY A 115 -8.05 -3.82 -15.94
N ILE A 116 -7.76 -2.55 -15.56
CA ILE A 116 -7.32 -2.22 -14.19
C ILE A 116 -8.47 -2.47 -13.20
N ILE A 117 -9.67 -1.97 -13.52
CA ILE A 117 -10.84 -2.13 -12.65
C ILE A 117 -11.23 -3.61 -12.53
N ASP A 118 -11.24 -4.33 -13.64
CA ASP A 118 -11.58 -5.75 -13.67
C ASP A 118 -10.55 -6.58 -12.89
N GLY A 119 -9.26 -6.25 -12.99
CA GLY A 119 -8.21 -6.94 -12.22
C GLY A 119 -8.37 -6.77 -10.71
N ILE A 120 -8.64 -5.54 -10.23
CA ILE A 120 -8.90 -5.28 -8.80
C ILE A 120 -10.18 -5.98 -8.35
N SER A 121 -11.25 -5.85 -9.13
CA SER A 121 -12.56 -6.43 -8.87
C SER A 121 -12.51 -7.95 -8.80
N ASP A 122 -11.99 -8.59 -9.86
CA ASP A 122 -11.93 -10.05 -9.95
C ASP A 122 -11.13 -10.65 -8.79
N TYR A 123 -9.97 -10.07 -8.51
CA TYR A 123 -9.12 -10.59 -7.44
C TYR A 123 -9.76 -10.40 -6.05
N GLY A 124 -10.18 -9.18 -5.71
CA GLY A 124 -10.80 -8.87 -4.42
C GLY A 124 -12.08 -9.66 -4.15
N ASN A 125 -12.97 -9.72 -5.15
CA ASN A 125 -14.24 -10.46 -5.06
C ASN A 125 -14.00 -11.96 -4.90
N SER A 126 -13.05 -12.54 -5.65
CA SER A 126 -12.77 -13.98 -5.62
C SER A 126 -12.15 -14.44 -4.30
N ILE A 127 -11.26 -13.64 -3.69
CA ILE A 127 -10.70 -13.94 -2.37
C ILE A 127 -11.66 -13.66 -1.21
N GLY A 128 -12.75 -12.92 -1.47
CA GLY A 128 -13.75 -12.55 -0.47
C GLY A 128 -13.25 -11.47 0.51
N VAL A 129 -12.46 -10.52 0.02
CA VAL A 129 -12.04 -9.32 0.76
C VAL A 129 -12.70 -8.10 0.13
N PRO A 130 -13.52 -7.32 0.88
CA PRO A 130 -14.29 -6.23 0.31
C PRO A 130 -13.40 -5.06 -0.10
N THR A 131 -13.62 -4.51 -1.32
CA THR A 131 -13.04 -3.23 -1.73
C THR A 131 -14.01 -2.12 -1.34
N VAL A 132 -13.72 -1.45 -0.22
CA VAL A 132 -14.69 -0.62 0.52
C VAL A 132 -14.63 0.86 0.22
N GLY A 133 -13.68 1.29 -0.60
CA GLY A 133 -13.50 2.69 -0.98
C GLY A 133 -12.32 2.88 -1.91
N GLY A 134 -12.09 4.12 -2.27
CA GLY A 134 -10.99 4.49 -3.15
C GLY A 134 -11.09 5.93 -3.63
N GLU A 135 -10.16 6.30 -4.52
CA GLU A 135 -10.24 7.53 -5.29
C GLU A 135 -9.90 7.28 -6.76
N LEU A 136 -10.55 8.03 -7.64
CA LEU A 136 -10.32 7.99 -9.07
C LEU A 136 -9.97 9.39 -9.59
N ARG A 137 -8.80 9.53 -10.22
CA ARG A 137 -8.32 10.79 -10.77
C ARG A 137 -8.04 10.65 -12.27
N ILE A 138 -8.79 11.35 -13.09
CA ILE A 138 -8.64 11.29 -14.54
C ILE A 138 -7.94 12.53 -15.07
N SER A 139 -6.74 12.31 -15.64
CA SER A 139 -5.93 13.36 -16.25
C SER A 139 -4.97 12.82 -17.31
N ASN A 140 -4.74 13.58 -18.37
CA ASN A 140 -3.78 13.24 -19.42
C ASN A 140 -2.33 13.09 -18.93
N TYR A 141 -2.02 13.56 -17.72
CA TYR A 141 -0.70 13.37 -17.12
C TYR A 141 -0.36 11.89 -16.89
N TYR A 142 -1.37 11.04 -16.69
CA TYR A 142 -1.22 9.61 -16.43
C TYR A 142 -1.45 8.71 -17.66
N LYS A 143 -1.44 9.30 -18.87
CA LYS A 143 -1.75 8.56 -20.11
C LYS A 143 -0.84 7.38 -20.36
N TYR A 144 0.44 7.50 -20.05
CA TYR A 144 1.45 6.46 -20.30
C TYR A 144 1.95 5.77 -19.03
N ASN A 145 1.65 6.35 -17.90
CA ASN A 145 2.01 5.90 -16.57
C ASN A 145 0.79 6.01 -15.65
N PRO A 146 -0.17 5.08 -15.74
CA PRO A 146 -1.26 5.04 -14.77
C PRO A 146 -0.70 4.71 -13.39
N LEU A 147 -1.24 5.34 -12.36
CA LEU A 147 -0.94 4.95 -10.99
C LEU A 147 -2.04 4.03 -10.48
N VAL A 148 -1.62 2.87 -10.01
CA VAL A 148 -2.47 1.87 -9.36
C VAL A 148 -1.88 1.62 -7.97
N ASN A 149 -2.44 2.27 -6.97
CA ASN A 149 -2.05 2.10 -5.58
C ASN A 149 -3.18 1.39 -4.86
N VAL A 150 -2.86 0.33 -4.15
CA VAL A 150 -3.83 -0.47 -3.39
C VAL A 150 -3.43 -0.46 -1.92
N MET A 151 -4.38 -0.10 -1.06
CA MET A 151 -4.24 -0.19 0.39
C MET A 151 -5.00 -1.42 0.87
N ALA A 152 -4.34 -2.33 1.56
CA ALA A 152 -4.98 -3.42 2.27
C ALA A 152 -4.95 -3.20 3.78
N VAL A 153 -5.97 -3.72 4.44
CA VAL A 153 -6.15 -3.63 5.89
C VAL A 153 -6.60 -4.97 6.43
N GLY A 154 -6.07 -5.37 7.57
CA GLY A 154 -6.47 -6.59 8.25
C GLY A 154 -6.51 -6.43 9.76
N ILE A 155 -7.24 -7.32 10.40
CA ILE A 155 -7.39 -7.39 11.85
C ILE A 155 -6.71 -8.66 12.36
N GLY A 156 -5.81 -8.51 13.33
CA GLY A 156 -5.15 -9.61 14.02
C GLY A 156 -5.39 -9.54 15.52
N LYS A 157 -5.30 -10.70 16.19
CA LYS A 157 -5.25 -10.75 17.66
C LYS A 157 -3.84 -10.41 18.12
N ASN A 158 -3.70 -9.64 19.21
CA ASN A 158 -2.40 -9.24 19.73
C ASN A 158 -1.45 -10.43 20.00
N GLU A 159 -2.01 -11.58 20.42
CA GLU A 159 -1.27 -12.82 20.65
C GLU A 159 -0.79 -13.52 19.37
N HIS A 160 -1.37 -13.20 18.22
CA HIS A 160 -1.07 -13.77 16.89
C HIS A 160 -0.18 -12.87 16.03
N LEU A 161 0.43 -11.84 16.61
CA LEU A 161 1.33 -10.95 15.88
C LEU A 161 2.61 -11.70 15.48
N ILE A 162 2.85 -11.81 14.18
CA ILE A 162 3.97 -12.56 13.59
C ILE A 162 5.10 -11.58 13.19
N PRO A 163 6.34 -11.79 13.62
CA PRO A 163 7.48 -11.01 13.16
C PRO A 163 7.95 -11.45 11.78
N SER A 164 8.51 -10.52 10.99
CA SER A 164 9.14 -10.83 9.71
C SER A 164 10.64 -11.19 9.87
N MET A 165 10.94 -12.09 10.81
CA MET A 165 12.31 -12.56 11.08
C MET A 165 12.34 -13.94 11.73
N ALA A 166 13.41 -14.69 11.50
CA ALA A 166 13.75 -15.88 12.29
C ALA A 166 14.18 -15.48 13.71
N LYS A 167 14.00 -16.37 14.68
CA LYS A 167 14.36 -16.11 16.08
C LYS A 167 15.68 -16.76 16.49
N ARG A 168 16.02 -17.89 15.89
CA ARG A 168 17.21 -18.69 16.26
C ARG A 168 17.65 -19.63 15.14
N ALA A 169 18.91 -19.98 15.15
CA ALA A 169 19.41 -21.05 14.27
C ALA A 169 18.80 -22.41 14.66
N GLY A 170 18.69 -23.30 13.69
CA GLY A 170 18.03 -24.60 13.81
C GLY A 170 16.54 -24.57 13.51
N GLN A 171 15.93 -23.37 13.29
CA GLN A 171 14.61 -23.27 12.68
C GLN A 171 14.68 -23.65 11.20
N VAL A 172 13.54 -23.95 10.62
CA VAL A 172 13.39 -24.20 9.18
C VAL A 172 12.46 -23.19 8.56
N ILE A 173 12.63 -22.96 7.26
CA ILE A 173 11.74 -22.13 6.46
C ILE A 173 10.97 -23.05 5.53
N VAL A 174 9.66 -23.09 5.70
CA VAL A 174 8.74 -23.76 4.79
C VAL A 174 8.23 -22.73 3.79
N ILE A 175 8.42 -22.99 2.50
CA ILE A 175 7.76 -22.23 1.43
C ILE A 175 6.53 -23.00 0.99
N PHE A 176 5.40 -22.31 0.93
CA PHE A 176 4.14 -22.91 0.50
C PHE A 176 3.32 -21.93 -0.35
N GLY A 177 2.39 -22.47 -1.13
CA GLY A 177 1.54 -21.70 -2.05
C GLY A 177 1.47 -22.29 -3.43
N GLY A 178 1.38 -21.44 -4.46
CA GLY A 178 1.41 -21.78 -5.86
C GLY A 178 2.76 -22.32 -6.33
N ALA A 179 2.80 -23.00 -7.46
CA ALA A 179 4.05 -23.45 -8.07
C ALA A 179 4.75 -22.30 -8.80
N THR A 180 6.08 -22.30 -8.73
CA THR A 180 6.96 -21.27 -9.32
C THR A 180 7.07 -21.41 -10.83
N GLY A 181 6.85 -20.35 -11.56
CA GLY A 181 7.08 -20.19 -12.99
C GLY A 181 8.06 -19.06 -13.30
N ARG A 182 8.19 -18.70 -14.57
CA ARG A 182 9.01 -17.56 -15.03
C ARG A 182 8.22 -16.26 -14.99
N ASP A 183 7.66 -15.92 -13.82
CA ASP A 183 6.88 -14.70 -13.61
C ASP A 183 7.72 -13.63 -12.95
N GLY A 184 7.57 -12.39 -13.41
CA GLY A 184 8.22 -11.24 -12.80
C GLY A 184 9.76 -11.31 -12.77
N ILE A 185 10.38 -12.20 -13.56
CA ILE A 185 11.85 -12.28 -13.62
C ILE A 185 12.39 -10.92 -14.06
N HIS A 186 13.18 -10.29 -13.18
CA HIS A 186 13.60 -8.88 -13.25
C HIS A 186 12.46 -7.86 -13.11
N GLY A 187 11.28 -8.21 -12.57
CA GLY A 187 10.16 -7.30 -12.35
C GLY A 187 10.53 -6.12 -11.46
N ALA A 188 11.20 -6.38 -10.34
CA ALA A 188 11.70 -5.34 -9.43
C ALA A 188 12.71 -4.39 -10.11
N SER A 189 13.57 -4.89 -10.98
CA SER A 189 14.50 -4.07 -11.78
C SER A 189 13.75 -3.27 -12.85
N PHE A 190 12.74 -3.86 -13.48
CA PHE A 190 11.87 -3.19 -14.45
C PHE A 190 11.06 -2.05 -13.82
N ALA A 191 10.54 -2.24 -12.61
CA ALA A 191 9.85 -1.21 -11.85
C ALA A 191 10.74 -0.05 -11.40
N SER A 192 12.06 -0.18 -11.57
CA SER A 192 13.09 0.81 -11.22
C SER A 192 13.71 1.48 -12.46
N GLU A 193 13.08 1.41 -13.63
CA GLU A 193 13.54 2.01 -14.87
C GLU A 193 12.40 2.77 -15.59
N ASP A 194 12.77 3.71 -16.48
CA ASP A 194 11.80 4.43 -17.34
C ASP A 194 10.99 3.46 -18.22
N LEU A 195 9.68 3.66 -18.32
CA LEU A 195 8.77 2.93 -19.20
C LEU A 195 9.05 3.21 -20.68
N THR A 196 10.15 2.72 -21.20
CA THR A 196 10.41 2.69 -22.64
C THR A 196 9.90 1.36 -23.19
N GLY A 197 8.86 1.37 -24.02
CA GLY A 197 8.10 0.21 -24.48
C GLY A 197 8.87 -0.95 -25.15
N GLU A 198 10.21 -0.90 -25.20
CA GLU A 198 11.06 -1.94 -25.76
C GLU A 198 11.53 -2.97 -24.73
N LYS A 199 11.47 -2.67 -23.42
CA LYS A 199 11.97 -3.54 -22.34
C LYS A 199 10.90 -4.36 -21.62
N ALA A 200 9.62 -4.03 -21.80
CA ALA A 200 8.52 -4.80 -21.22
C ALA A 200 8.41 -6.17 -21.92
N THR A 201 9.02 -7.17 -21.34
CA THR A 201 8.90 -8.56 -21.81
C THR A 201 7.75 -9.22 -21.06
N LYS A 202 7.13 -10.24 -21.69
CA LYS A 202 6.12 -11.09 -21.00
C LYS A 202 6.66 -11.70 -19.70
N LEU A 203 7.97 -11.88 -19.56
CA LEU A 203 8.65 -12.42 -18.37
C LEU A 203 8.63 -11.46 -17.17
N SER A 204 8.44 -10.15 -17.41
CA SER A 204 8.33 -9.16 -16.32
C SER A 204 6.92 -9.03 -15.76
N ILE A 205 5.94 -9.74 -16.34
CA ILE A 205 4.54 -9.72 -15.92
C ILE A 205 4.29 -10.86 -14.94
N GLN A 206 3.60 -10.55 -13.87
CA GLN A 206 3.09 -11.52 -12.91
C GLN A 206 1.65 -11.89 -13.30
N VAL A 207 1.24 -13.11 -13.02
CA VAL A 207 -0.13 -13.58 -13.24
C VAL A 207 -0.74 -13.94 -11.90
N GLY A 208 -1.89 -13.36 -11.59
CA GLY A 208 -2.61 -13.61 -10.33
C GLY A 208 -3.50 -14.84 -10.40
N ASP A 209 -3.53 -15.62 -9.32
CA ASP A 209 -4.44 -16.73 -9.08
C ASP A 209 -5.22 -16.50 -7.78
N PRO A 210 -6.38 -15.81 -7.84
CA PRO A 210 -7.14 -15.49 -6.63
C PRO A 210 -7.67 -16.74 -5.91
N PHE A 211 -7.82 -17.88 -6.60
CA PHE A 211 -8.18 -19.14 -5.93
C PHE A 211 -7.04 -19.64 -5.03
N ALA A 212 -5.82 -19.67 -5.57
CA ALA A 212 -4.64 -20.03 -4.78
C ALA A 212 -4.43 -19.07 -3.61
N GLU A 213 -4.63 -17.75 -3.82
CA GLU A 213 -4.54 -16.73 -2.76
C GLU A 213 -5.59 -16.97 -1.66
N LYS A 214 -6.83 -17.31 -2.03
CA LYS A 214 -7.87 -17.64 -1.04
C LYS A 214 -7.47 -18.86 -0.20
N MET A 215 -6.96 -19.90 -0.83
CA MET A 215 -6.48 -21.10 -0.13
C MET A 215 -5.30 -20.77 0.78
N LEU A 216 -4.39 -19.90 0.33
CA LEU A 216 -3.23 -19.45 1.08
C LEU A 216 -3.63 -18.65 2.33
N ILE A 217 -4.62 -17.74 2.22
CA ILE A 217 -5.17 -17.00 3.36
C ILE A 217 -5.65 -17.95 4.45
N GLU A 218 -6.49 -18.92 4.09
CA GLU A 218 -7.07 -19.84 5.07
C GLU A 218 -6.03 -20.79 5.66
N ALA A 219 -5.10 -21.30 4.85
CA ALA A 219 -4.00 -22.14 5.32
C ALA A 219 -3.10 -21.41 6.33
N PHE A 220 -2.68 -20.18 5.99
CA PHE A 220 -1.81 -19.41 6.87
C PHE A 220 -2.47 -19.07 8.20
N LEU A 221 -3.72 -18.64 8.18
CA LEU A 221 -4.45 -18.31 9.41
C LEU A 221 -4.69 -19.55 10.30
N GLU A 222 -4.92 -20.73 9.71
CA GLU A 222 -4.97 -21.99 10.45
C GLU A 222 -3.62 -22.29 11.12
N MET A 223 -2.50 -22.10 10.39
CA MET A 223 -1.15 -22.26 10.96
C MET A 223 -0.88 -21.29 12.11
N VAL A 224 -1.35 -20.05 12.01
CA VAL A 224 -1.21 -19.02 13.06
C VAL A 224 -2.03 -19.42 14.29
N GLU A 225 -3.27 -19.84 14.12
CA GLU A 225 -4.15 -20.26 15.23
C GLU A 225 -3.62 -21.50 15.95
N GLU A 226 -2.97 -22.43 15.25
CA GLU A 226 -2.29 -23.59 15.86
C GLU A 226 -0.92 -23.23 16.48
N GLY A 227 -0.46 -21.97 16.41
CA GLY A 227 0.83 -21.53 16.96
C GLY A 227 2.05 -22.16 16.28
N LEU A 228 1.95 -22.43 14.98
CA LEU A 228 3.00 -23.06 14.19
C LEU A 228 3.98 -22.06 13.59
N VAL A 229 3.57 -20.78 13.45
CA VAL A 229 4.32 -19.73 12.78
C VAL A 229 5.14 -18.94 13.77
N GLU A 230 6.46 -18.95 13.64
CA GLU A 230 7.38 -18.19 14.48
C GLU A 230 7.94 -16.93 13.77
N GLY A 231 7.81 -16.86 12.45
CA GLY A 231 8.12 -15.74 11.60
C GLY A 231 7.53 -15.96 10.21
N ALA A 232 7.25 -14.91 9.47
CA ALA A 232 6.69 -15.03 8.12
C ALA A 232 7.12 -13.89 7.20
N GLN A 233 7.15 -14.20 5.90
CA GLN A 233 7.37 -13.27 4.80
C GLN A 233 6.54 -13.73 3.61
N ASP A 234 5.96 -12.81 2.83
CA ASP A 234 5.42 -13.14 1.52
C ASP A 234 6.55 -13.29 0.47
N LEU A 235 6.25 -13.92 -0.64
CA LEU A 235 7.14 -13.97 -1.79
C LEU A 235 6.63 -12.99 -2.86
N GLY A 236 6.97 -11.73 -2.69
CA GLY A 236 6.73 -10.66 -3.65
C GLY A 236 7.94 -10.43 -4.56
N ALA A 237 8.38 -9.18 -4.65
CA ALA A 237 9.57 -8.79 -5.41
C ALA A 237 10.83 -9.54 -4.94
N GLY A 238 11.61 -10.05 -5.89
CA GLY A 238 12.80 -10.86 -5.59
C GLY A 238 12.52 -12.28 -5.11
N GLY A 239 11.27 -12.68 -5.00
CA GLY A 239 10.82 -14.06 -4.79
C GLY A 239 11.42 -14.78 -3.59
N VAL A 240 11.94 -16.00 -3.83
CA VAL A 240 12.57 -16.84 -2.79
C VAL A 240 13.78 -16.15 -2.17
N LEU A 241 14.56 -15.42 -2.97
CA LEU A 241 15.76 -14.73 -2.52
C LEU A 241 15.43 -13.69 -1.46
N SER A 242 14.54 -12.76 -1.79
CA SER A 242 14.11 -11.68 -0.89
C SER A 242 13.50 -12.25 0.39
N ALA A 243 12.46 -13.06 0.26
CA ALA A 243 11.72 -13.59 1.41
C ALA A 243 12.62 -14.35 2.40
N THR A 244 13.51 -15.21 1.91
CA THR A 244 14.35 -16.03 2.80
C THR A 244 15.57 -15.28 3.33
N SER A 245 16.16 -14.34 2.56
CA SER A 245 17.27 -13.52 3.06
C SER A 245 16.82 -12.53 4.14
N GLU A 246 15.68 -11.86 3.95
CA GLU A 246 15.14 -10.93 4.91
C GLU A 246 14.81 -11.58 6.25
N LEU A 247 14.22 -12.78 6.23
CA LEU A 247 13.92 -13.53 7.45
C LEU A 247 15.14 -13.81 8.32
N VAL A 248 16.31 -13.99 7.72
CA VAL A 248 17.53 -14.32 8.48
C VAL A 248 18.45 -13.13 8.71
N ALA A 249 18.54 -12.18 7.77
CA ALA A 249 19.41 -11.03 7.86
C ALA A 249 19.03 -10.09 9.01
N LYS A 250 17.74 -9.83 9.20
CA LYS A 250 17.19 -9.03 10.31
C LYS A 250 17.52 -9.59 11.70
N ALA A 251 17.81 -10.89 11.78
CA ALA A 251 18.12 -11.61 13.01
C ALA A 251 19.64 -11.86 13.20
N ASP A 252 20.50 -11.34 12.36
CA ASP A 252 21.95 -11.66 12.32
C ASP A 252 22.26 -13.16 12.10
N LEU A 253 21.37 -13.87 11.40
CA LEU A 253 21.44 -15.28 11.07
C LEU A 253 21.80 -15.50 9.60
N GLY A 254 21.99 -16.75 9.22
CA GLY A 254 22.14 -17.17 7.84
C GLY A 254 21.13 -18.24 7.45
N ALA A 255 21.13 -18.60 6.17
CA ALA A 255 20.29 -19.68 5.66
C ALA A 255 21.03 -20.56 4.66
N VAL A 256 20.65 -21.85 4.62
CA VAL A 256 20.95 -22.75 3.51
C VAL A 256 19.65 -23.05 2.80
N VAL A 257 19.51 -22.55 1.58
CA VAL A 257 18.29 -22.68 0.76
C VAL A 257 18.48 -23.77 -0.28
N HIS A 258 17.49 -24.65 -0.40
CA HIS A 258 17.46 -25.82 -1.30
C HIS A 258 16.49 -25.58 -2.44
N LEU A 259 16.97 -25.08 -3.56
CA LEU A 259 16.14 -24.67 -4.69
C LEU A 259 15.43 -25.85 -5.37
N GLU A 260 15.98 -27.06 -5.27
CA GLU A 260 15.35 -28.30 -5.76
C GLU A 260 14.07 -28.69 -5.00
N ARG A 261 13.80 -28.07 -3.85
CA ARG A 261 12.58 -28.28 -3.05
C ARG A 261 11.46 -27.30 -3.39
N ILE A 262 11.74 -26.32 -4.23
CA ILE A 262 10.73 -25.35 -4.67
C ILE A 262 9.84 -26.01 -5.75
N ALA A 263 8.54 -25.99 -5.54
CA ALA A 263 7.60 -26.51 -6.52
C ALA A 263 7.62 -25.68 -7.81
N LEU A 264 7.79 -26.33 -8.96
CA LEU A 264 7.87 -25.65 -10.26
C LEU A 264 6.67 -26.03 -11.13
N ARG A 265 6.11 -25.05 -11.85
CA ARG A 265 5.09 -25.28 -12.88
C ARG A 265 5.64 -25.28 -14.31
N GLU A 266 6.86 -24.81 -14.48
CA GLU A 266 7.53 -24.77 -15.77
C GLU A 266 8.79 -25.63 -15.76
N PRO A 267 9.03 -26.41 -16.84
CA PRO A 267 10.25 -27.21 -16.96
C PRO A 267 11.46 -26.33 -17.22
N ASP A 268 12.63 -26.89 -16.96
CA ASP A 268 13.94 -26.34 -17.34
C ASP A 268 14.24 -24.92 -16.79
N MET A 269 13.65 -24.55 -15.65
CA MET A 269 14.04 -23.34 -14.95
C MET A 269 15.48 -23.47 -14.40
N ASN A 270 16.30 -22.49 -14.68
CA ASN A 270 17.63 -22.47 -14.09
C ASN A 270 17.58 -22.03 -12.60
N PRO A 271 18.63 -22.32 -11.80
CA PRO A 271 18.59 -22.04 -10.37
C PRO A 271 18.40 -20.56 -10.01
N VAL A 272 18.87 -19.63 -10.84
CA VAL A 272 18.69 -18.19 -10.59
C VAL A 272 17.26 -17.77 -10.90
N GLU A 273 16.67 -18.28 -11.98
CA GLU A 273 15.25 -18.06 -12.29
C GLU A 273 14.35 -18.55 -11.13
N ILE A 274 14.62 -19.72 -10.55
CA ILE A 274 13.88 -20.25 -9.39
C ILE A 274 14.01 -19.30 -8.19
N LEU A 275 15.21 -18.78 -7.97
CA LEU A 275 15.54 -17.94 -6.81
C LEU A 275 14.86 -16.58 -6.86
N ILE A 276 14.85 -15.92 -8.04
CA ILE A 276 14.37 -14.54 -8.22
C ILE A 276 12.98 -14.42 -8.85
N SER A 277 12.33 -15.55 -9.18
CA SER A 277 10.97 -15.52 -9.72
C SER A 277 9.99 -14.90 -8.73
N GLU A 278 9.16 -14.00 -9.24
CA GLU A 278 8.12 -13.29 -8.49
C GLU A 278 6.72 -13.92 -8.69
N SER A 279 6.66 -15.25 -8.95
CA SER A 279 5.37 -15.97 -8.99
C SER A 279 4.59 -15.68 -7.73
N GLN A 280 3.33 -15.32 -7.92
CA GLN A 280 2.44 -14.84 -6.86
C GLN A 280 1.94 -16.00 -5.97
N GLU A 281 1.13 -15.70 -4.99
CA GLU A 281 0.43 -16.63 -4.10
C GLU A 281 1.38 -17.62 -3.40
N ARG A 282 2.51 -17.10 -2.89
CA ARG A 282 3.50 -17.89 -2.14
C ARG A 282 3.90 -17.16 -0.85
N MET A 283 4.16 -17.92 0.21
CA MET A 283 4.66 -17.41 1.49
C MET A 283 5.78 -18.30 2.05
N ALA A 284 6.64 -17.68 2.85
CA ALA A 284 7.67 -18.33 3.65
C ALA A 284 7.31 -18.26 5.13
N VAL A 285 7.29 -19.40 5.81
CA VAL A 285 7.03 -19.51 7.24
C VAL A 285 8.26 -20.06 7.94
N VAL A 286 8.72 -19.34 8.96
CA VAL A 286 9.73 -19.84 9.92
C VAL A 286 9.03 -20.64 11.00
N THR A 287 9.50 -21.85 11.22
CA THR A 287 8.97 -22.75 12.28
C THR A 287 10.08 -23.61 12.87
N SER A 288 9.80 -24.30 13.97
CA SER A 288 10.72 -25.31 14.48
C SER A 288 10.61 -26.61 13.67
N PRO A 289 11.68 -27.42 13.59
CA PRO A 289 11.67 -28.67 12.79
C PRO A 289 10.53 -29.61 13.15
N GLU A 290 10.18 -29.69 14.44
CA GLU A 290 9.13 -30.59 14.97
C GLU A 290 7.71 -30.18 14.51
N LYS A 291 7.53 -28.92 14.13
CA LYS A 291 6.24 -28.38 13.67
C LYS A 291 6.12 -28.35 12.14
N ALA A 292 7.23 -28.52 11.42
CA ALA A 292 7.29 -28.35 9.98
C ALA A 292 6.34 -29.30 9.22
N ASP A 293 6.25 -30.55 9.63
CA ASP A 293 5.36 -31.54 9.00
C ASP A 293 3.89 -31.10 9.13
N ARG A 294 3.50 -30.50 10.27
CA ARG A 294 2.12 -30.00 10.44
C ARG A 294 1.84 -28.79 9.58
N VAL A 295 2.81 -27.87 9.40
CA VAL A 295 2.70 -26.75 8.45
C VAL A 295 2.47 -27.27 7.02
N ILE A 296 3.26 -28.27 6.60
CA ILE A 296 3.12 -28.89 5.27
C ILE A 296 1.76 -29.59 5.11
N GLU A 297 1.29 -30.27 6.14
CA GLU A 297 -0.02 -30.94 6.15
C GLU A 297 -1.16 -29.95 5.96
N ILE A 298 -1.15 -28.80 6.68
CA ILE A 298 -2.16 -27.75 6.55
C ILE A 298 -2.12 -27.16 5.14
N ALA A 299 -0.94 -26.82 4.61
CA ALA A 299 -0.84 -26.29 3.24
C ALA A 299 -1.44 -27.25 2.22
N ARG A 300 -1.12 -28.54 2.31
CA ARG A 300 -1.65 -29.58 1.41
C ARG A 300 -3.16 -29.81 1.56
N LYS A 301 -3.69 -29.69 2.79
CA LYS A 301 -5.14 -29.70 3.05
C LYS A 301 -5.86 -28.60 2.29
N HIS A 302 -5.21 -27.44 2.15
CA HIS A 302 -5.72 -26.30 1.39
C HIS A 302 -5.26 -26.31 -0.10
N LEU A 303 -4.87 -27.47 -0.64
CA LEU A 303 -4.51 -27.66 -2.05
C LEU A 303 -3.26 -26.89 -2.51
N LEU A 304 -2.37 -26.53 -1.60
CA LEU A 304 -1.14 -25.79 -1.87
C LEU A 304 0.08 -26.72 -1.88
N PHE A 305 1.09 -26.35 -2.66
CA PHE A 305 2.40 -26.97 -2.56
C PHE A 305 3.08 -26.51 -1.27
N ALA A 306 3.89 -27.37 -0.65
CA ALA A 306 4.69 -27.00 0.51
C ALA A 306 5.87 -27.95 0.69
N ASP A 307 7.04 -27.37 1.02
CA ASP A 307 8.24 -28.14 1.43
C ASP A 307 9.12 -27.25 2.32
N ILE A 308 10.04 -27.93 3.08
CA ILE A 308 11.10 -27.26 3.82
C ILE A 308 12.14 -26.75 2.80
N ALA A 309 12.09 -25.47 2.49
CA ALA A 309 12.95 -24.86 1.49
C ALA A 309 14.31 -24.42 2.05
N ALA A 310 14.42 -24.12 3.35
CA ALA A 310 15.67 -23.66 3.92
C ALA A 310 15.84 -24.04 5.40
N GLU A 311 17.10 -24.06 5.82
CA GLU A 311 17.54 -24.23 7.20
C GLU A 311 18.20 -22.96 7.71
N VAL A 312 17.79 -22.46 8.88
CA VAL A 312 18.34 -21.26 9.52
C VAL A 312 19.64 -21.62 10.26
N THR A 313 20.72 -20.89 9.98
CA THR A 313 22.06 -21.17 10.49
C THR A 313 22.62 -20.01 11.33
N LYS A 314 23.72 -20.29 12.08
CA LYS A 314 24.47 -19.26 12.83
C LYS A 314 25.56 -18.56 11.99
N THR A 315 25.73 -18.94 10.72
CA THR A 315 26.90 -18.52 9.94
C THR A 315 26.86 -17.08 9.49
N GLY A 316 25.68 -16.45 9.47
CA GLY A 316 25.47 -15.15 8.84
C GLY A 316 25.56 -15.18 7.30
N GLN A 317 25.76 -16.38 6.70
CA GLN A 317 25.84 -16.56 5.26
C GLN A 317 24.49 -16.99 4.70
N TYR A 318 24.16 -16.44 3.55
CA TYR A 318 23.05 -16.90 2.71
C TYR A 318 23.62 -17.78 1.61
N VAL A 319 23.29 -19.07 1.67
CA VAL A 319 23.82 -20.08 0.75
C VAL A 319 22.66 -20.72 0.00
N ALA A 320 22.46 -20.38 -1.28
CA ALA A 320 21.50 -21.06 -2.14
C ALA A 320 22.16 -22.22 -2.87
N LYS A 321 21.53 -23.39 -2.83
CA LYS A 321 21.99 -24.64 -3.47
C LYS A 321 20.96 -25.17 -4.44
N TYR A 322 21.44 -25.85 -5.47
CA TYR A 322 20.61 -26.61 -6.40
C TYR A 322 21.26 -27.96 -6.70
N ASN A 323 20.58 -29.05 -6.36
CA ASN A 323 21.11 -30.41 -6.47
C ASN A 323 22.53 -30.54 -5.86
N GLY A 324 22.71 -29.99 -4.66
CA GLY A 324 23.96 -30.02 -3.91
C GLY A 324 25.06 -29.05 -4.39
N LYS A 325 24.89 -28.35 -5.50
CA LYS A 325 25.82 -27.34 -6.01
C LYS A 325 25.46 -25.96 -5.48
N THR A 326 26.45 -25.21 -4.99
CA THR A 326 26.28 -23.82 -4.56
C THR A 326 26.04 -22.92 -5.76
N VAL A 327 24.96 -22.15 -5.71
CA VAL A 327 24.56 -21.14 -6.69
C VAL A 327 24.98 -19.75 -6.23
N ILE A 328 24.72 -19.43 -4.94
CA ILE A 328 25.06 -18.18 -4.27
C ILE A 328 25.64 -18.51 -2.89
N ASP A 329 26.68 -17.77 -2.49
CA ASP A 329 27.25 -17.82 -1.13
C ASP A 329 27.78 -16.42 -0.77
N VAL A 330 26.96 -15.69 -0.01
CA VAL A 330 27.20 -14.29 0.34
C VAL A 330 26.72 -14.01 1.79
N PRO A 331 27.25 -12.96 2.45
CA PRO A 331 26.69 -12.53 3.73
C PRO A 331 25.20 -12.16 3.57
N ALA A 332 24.33 -12.73 4.42
CA ALA A 332 22.89 -12.49 4.35
C ALA A 332 22.56 -11.00 4.46
N LYS A 333 23.18 -10.28 5.39
CA LYS A 333 23.01 -8.82 5.55
C LYS A 333 23.33 -8.02 4.29
N LEU A 334 24.31 -8.47 3.50
CA LEU A 334 24.72 -7.75 2.31
C LEU A 334 23.61 -7.68 1.27
N LEU A 335 22.73 -8.67 1.22
CA LEU A 335 21.57 -8.68 0.33
C LEU A 335 20.59 -7.53 0.65
N GLU A 336 20.41 -7.18 1.93
CA GLU A 336 19.52 -6.09 2.36
C GLU A 336 20.21 -4.72 2.44
N GLU A 337 21.53 -4.69 2.55
CA GLU A 337 22.31 -3.45 2.66
C GLU A 337 22.59 -2.83 1.29
N SER A 338 21.55 -2.50 0.53
CA SER A 338 21.71 -1.76 -0.73
C SER A 338 22.46 -0.45 -0.49
N PRO A 339 23.28 0.03 -1.44
CA PRO A 339 23.86 1.35 -1.39
C PRO A 339 22.79 2.41 -1.18
N GLU A 340 23.12 3.47 -0.46
CA GLU A 340 22.24 4.60 -0.20
C GLU A 340 22.69 5.79 -1.02
N GLU A 341 21.76 6.40 -1.75
CA GLU A 341 22.02 7.65 -2.44
C GLU A 341 21.97 8.83 -1.44
N SER A 342 22.68 9.89 -1.78
CA SER A 342 22.67 11.10 -0.95
C SER A 342 21.29 11.73 -0.94
N ILE A 343 20.78 12.05 0.24
CA ILE A 343 19.56 12.84 0.37
C ILE A 343 19.87 14.32 0.10
N TYR A 344 18.89 15.02 -0.48
CA TYR A 344 18.97 16.46 -0.70
C TYR A 344 18.29 17.20 0.45
N ASP A 345 18.95 18.23 0.96
CA ASP A 345 18.34 19.14 1.93
C ASP A 345 17.31 20.03 1.24
N TYR A 346 16.13 20.12 1.82
CA TYR A 346 15.08 20.99 1.33
C TYR A 346 14.62 21.96 2.40
N THR A 347 14.61 23.25 2.06
CA THR A 347 14.08 24.30 2.95
C THR A 347 12.72 24.73 2.41
N PRO A 348 11.65 24.57 3.21
CA PRO A 348 10.30 24.94 2.79
C PRO A 348 10.21 26.45 2.48
N SER A 349 9.59 26.76 1.34
CA SER A 349 9.17 28.12 0.97
C SER A 349 7.79 28.44 1.54
N GLU A 350 7.42 29.74 1.51
CA GLU A 350 6.02 30.11 1.73
C GLU A 350 5.11 29.39 0.71
N MET A 351 3.88 29.08 1.14
CA MET A 351 2.93 28.41 0.28
C MET A 351 2.61 29.25 -0.96
N PRO A 352 2.78 28.69 -2.16
CA PRO A 352 2.49 29.44 -3.39
C PRO A 352 0.97 29.60 -3.55
N LYS A 353 0.58 30.58 -4.35
CA LYS A 353 -0.80 30.68 -4.81
C LYS A 353 -1.04 29.63 -5.89
N PHE A 354 -1.73 28.54 -5.53
CA PHE A 354 -2.04 27.45 -6.45
C PHE A 354 -3.02 27.86 -7.55
N SER A 355 -2.82 27.30 -8.72
CA SER A 355 -3.75 27.38 -9.84
C SER A 355 -4.58 26.09 -9.93
N TRP A 356 -5.85 26.20 -10.34
CA TRP A 356 -6.68 25.02 -10.57
C TRP A 356 -6.16 24.22 -11.77
N ILE A 357 -5.76 22.97 -11.51
CA ILE A 357 -5.51 21.97 -12.56
C ILE A 357 -6.79 21.16 -12.71
N LYS A 358 -7.34 21.11 -13.92
CA LYS A 358 -8.58 20.36 -14.18
C LYS A 358 -8.29 18.87 -14.27
N PHE A 359 -8.62 18.12 -13.23
CA PHE A 359 -8.97 16.71 -13.38
C PHE A 359 -10.42 16.62 -13.88
N LYS A 360 -10.74 15.57 -14.65
CA LYS A 360 -12.13 15.32 -15.00
C LYS A 360 -12.88 14.89 -13.74
N ASP A 361 -13.99 15.58 -13.47
CA ASP A 361 -14.96 15.13 -12.47
C ASP A 361 -15.71 13.92 -13.04
N ILE A 362 -15.58 12.78 -12.38
CA ILE A 362 -16.18 11.51 -12.79
C ILE A 362 -16.98 10.93 -11.62
N ASP A 363 -18.17 10.47 -11.95
CA ASP A 363 -18.93 9.62 -11.04
C ASP A 363 -18.23 8.25 -10.94
N ALA A 364 -17.72 7.94 -9.77
CA ALA A 364 -17.03 6.68 -9.52
C ALA A 364 -17.98 5.49 -9.30
N HIS A 365 -19.30 5.71 -9.38
CA HIS A 365 -20.32 4.69 -9.16
C HIS A 365 -20.13 3.48 -10.09
N GLU A 366 -19.88 3.71 -11.39
CA GLU A 366 -19.63 2.64 -12.36
C GLU A 366 -18.38 1.79 -12.03
N VAL A 367 -17.43 2.34 -11.27
CA VAL A 367 -16.22 1.62 -10.85
C VAL A 367 -16.52 0.77 -9.63
N PHE A 368 -17.00 1.36 -8.54
CA PHE A 368 -17.15 0.61 -7.30
C PHE A 368 -18.35 -0.35 -7.29
N GLU A 369 -19.31 -0.23 -8.22
CA GLU A 369 -20.35 -1.24 -8.40
C GLU A 369 -19.81 -2.61 -8.84
N ARG A 370 -18.60 -2.66 -9.41
CA ARG A 370 -17.93 -3.92 -9.75
C ARG A 370 -17.29 -4.59 -8.54
N TYR A 371 -17.08 -3.85 -7.47
CA TYR A 371 -16.46 -4.33 -6.24
C TYR A 371 -17.49 -4.90 -5.28
N ASP A 372 -17.24 -6.09 -4.75
CA ASP A 372 -18.00 -6.56 -3.60
C ASP A 372 -17.50 -5.84 -2.33
N TYR A 373 -18.10 -4.72 -2.02
CA TYR A 373 -17.79 -3.93 -0.82
C TYR A 373 -18.55 -4.40 0.43
N MET A 374 -19.36 -5.46 0.34
CA MET A 374 -20.19 -5.95 1.44
C MET A 374 -19.82 -7.36 1.91
N VAL A 375 -18.96 -8.09 1.21
CA VAL A 375 -18.52 -9.42 1.64
C VAL A 375 -17.95 -9.36 3.08
N GLY A 376 -18.20 -10.37 3.89
CA GLY A 376 -17.86 -10.35 5.32
C GLY A 376 -18.86 -9.59 6.20
N THR A 377 -19.71 -8.73 5.63
CA THR A 377 -20.77 -7.97 6.32
C THR A 377 -20.31 -6.95 7.38
N ASP A 378 -19.05 -6.55 7.34
CA ASP A 378 -18.47 -5.63 8.33
C ASP A 378 -18.38 -4.18 7.84
N THR A 379 -18.78 -3.90 6.59
CA THR A 379 -18.83 -2.54 6.04
C THR A 379 -20.00 -1.75 6.62
N VAL A 380 -19.71 -0.69 7.35
CA VAL A 380 -20.69 0.23 7.95
C VAL A 380 -20.97 1.40 7.02
N VAL A 381 -19.93 2.03 6.44
CA VAL A 381 -20.06 3.08 5.43
C VAL A 381 -19.50 2.54 4.12
N LYS A 382 -20.38 2.41 3.13
CA LYS A 382 -20.02 1.93 1.78
C LYS A 382 -19.37 3.03 0.93
N PRO A 383 -18.74 2.70 -0.21
CA PRO A 383 -18.25 3.68 -1.17
C PRO A 383 -19.31 4.72 -1.54
N GLY A 384 -18.87 5.94 -1.87
CA GLY A 384 -19.74 7.05 -2.26
C GLY A 384 -20.23 7.95 -1.13
N TYR A 385 -20.10 7.53 0.14
CA TYR A 385 -20.50 8.31 1.30
C TYR A 385 -19.35 8.91 2.11
N GLY A 386 -18.17 9.04 1.52
CA GLY A 386 -16.95 9.52 2.18
C GLY A 386 -16.05 8.37 2.63
N PRO A 387 -15.27 8.54 3.70
CA PRO A 387 -14.41 7.51 4.24
C PRO A 387 -15.15 6.22 4.55
N ALA A 388 -14.55 5.09 4.18
CA ALA A 388 -15.09 3.80 4.57
C ALA A 388 -15.02 3.62 6.09
N VAL A 389 -16.03 2.98 6.67
CA VAL A 389 -16.05 2.60 8.08
C VAL A 389 -16.37 1.12 8.17
N MET A 390 -15.53 0.41 8.89
CA MET A 390 -15.65 -1.02 9.15
C MET A 390 -15.93 -1.26 10.62
N ARG A 391 -16.64 -2.35 10.93
CA ARG A 391 -16.82 -2.80 12.31
C ARG A 391 -15.87 -3.94 12.65
N VAL A 392 -15.50 -4.02 13.91
CA VAL A 392 -14.94 -5.23 14.52
C VAL A 392 -16.02 -5.82 15.41
N LYS A 393 -16.52 -7.02 15.07
CA LYS A 393 -17.66 -7.64 15.78
C LYS A 393 -17.35 -7.80 17.26
N GLY A 394 -18.23 -7.27 18.11
CA GLY A 394 -18.08 -7.32 19.57
C GLY A 394 -17.14 -6.27 20.16
N SER A 395 -16.60 -5.34 19.37
CA SER A 395 -15.68 -4.30 19.83
C SER A 395 -16.08 -2.92 19.29
N CYS A 396 -15.23 -2.30 18.49
CA CYS A 396 -15.33 -0.94 18.00
C CYS A 396 -15.36 -0.90 16.46
N GLY A 397 -15.17 0.26 15.88
CA GLY A 397 -14.97 0.44 14.44
C GLY A 397 -13.65 1.10 14.11
N TYR A 398 -13.35 1.08 12.82
CA TYR A 398 -12.23 1.81 12.27
C TYR A 398 -12.61 2.46 10.94
N SER A 399 -12.08 3.64 10.69
CA SER A 399 -12.25 4.34 9.42
C SER A 399 -11.03 4.16 8.55
N LEU A 400 -11.27 4.19 7.24
CA LEU A 400 -10.28 4.01 6.21
C LEU A 400 -10.36 5.18 5.23
N VAL A 401 -9.25 5.85 5.02
CA VAL A 401 -9.08 6.91 4.03
C VAL A 401 -7.95 6.52 3.11
N ILE A 402 -8.12 6.73 1.81
CA ILE A 402 -7.05 6.81 0.84
C ILE A 402 -7.20 8.13 0.08
N HIS A 403 -6.12 8.90 -0.08
CA HIS A 403 -6.19 10.26 -0.61
C HIS A 403 -4.89 10.77 -1.18
N SER A 404 -5.00 11.60 -2.23
CA SER A 404 -3.89 12.29 -2.86
C SER A 404 -4.27 13.71 -3.34
N ARG A 405 -3.29 14.61 -3.46
CA ARG A 405 -3.41 15.94 -4.04
C ARG A 405 -2.43 16.12 -5.20
N ALA A 406 -2.51 15.21 -6.15
CA ALA A 406 -1.69 15.24 -7.37
C ALA A 406 -1.86 16.52 -8.19
N ASP A 407 -3.02 17.18 -8.11
CA ASP A 407 -3.30 18.49 -8.71
C ASP A 407 -2.38 19.62 -8.21
N LEU A 408 -1.85 19.48 -7.02
CA LEU A 408 -0.88 20.42 -6.44
C LEU A 408 0.57 20.00 -6.73
N GLY A 409 0.83 18.73 -6.97
CA GLY A 409 2.18 18.13 -7.00
C GLY A 409 3.15 18.80 -8.00
N PHE A 410 2.69 19.15 -9.21
CA PHE A 410 3.51 19.88 -10.18
C PHE A 410 3.81 21.34 -9.78
N GLN A 411 2.96 21.93 -8.95
CA GLN A 411 3.11 23.33 -8.58
C GLN A 411 4.04 23.47 -7.38
N ASP A 412 3.90 22.56 -6.41
CA ASP A 412 4.76 22.50 -5.25
C ASP A 412 4.65 21.11 -4.56
N PRO A 413 5.66 20.23 -4.71
CA PRO A 413 5.63 18.89 -4.12
C PRO A 413 5.58 18.89 -2.58
N TYR A 414 6.19 19.88 -1.92
CA TYR A 414 6.18 20.00 -0.47
C TYR A 414 4.77 20.29 0.05
N TRP A 415 4.13 21.34 -0.45
CA TRP A 415 2.79 21.71 -0.01
C TRP A 415 1.73 20.73 -0.46
N ALA A 416 1.91 20.08 -1.62
CA ALA A 416 1.04 19.00 -2.06
C ALA A 416 1.03 17.83 -1.05
N ALA A 417 2.21 17.37 -0.64
CA ALA A 417 2.34 16.31 0.35
C ALA A 417 1.78 16.74 1.72
N TYR A 418 2.09 17.95 2.14
CA TYR A 418 1.62 18.52 3.41
C TYR A 418 0.09 18.56 3.46
N ILE A 419 -0.55 19.15 2.44
CA ILE A 419 -2.00 19.32 2.37
C ILE A 419 -2.71 17.97 2.25
N THR A 420 -2.15 17.00 1.51
CA THR A 420 -2.71 15.64 1.38
C THR A 420 -2.93 15.01 2.76
N LEU A 421 -1.95 15.10 3.66
CA LEU A 421 -2.10 14.53 4.99
C LEU A 421 -3.13 15.30 5.83
N LEU A 422 -3.13 16.65 5.79
CA LEU A 422 -4.10 17.44 6.54
C LEU A 422 -5.54 17.14 6.12
N GLU A 423 -5.78 16.97 4.83
CA GLU A 423 -7.09 16.59 4.29
C GLU A 423 -7.48 15.16 4.65
N SER A 424 -6.52 14.24 4.73
CA SER A 424 -6.77 12.87 5.23
C SER A 424 -7.24 12.89 6.69
N VAL A 425 -6.67 13.78 7.52
CA VAL A 425 -7.15 14.02 8.88
C VAL A 425 -8.59 14.56 8.88
N ARG A 426 -8.90 15.58 8.04
CA ARG A 426 -10.28 16.12 7.92
C ARG A 426 -11.29 15.02 7.57
N LYS A 427 -10.94 14.16 6.60
CA LYS A 427 -11.78 13.03 6.17
C LYS A 427 -12.01 12.06 7.31
N THR A 428 -10.98 11.67 8.04
CA THR A 428 -11.08 10.76 9.20
C THR A 428 -12.00 11.34 10.28
N LEU A 429 -11.82 12.62 10.62
CA LEU A 429 -12.67 13.31 11.60
C LEU A 429 -14.12 13.48 11.14
N ALA A 430 -14.36 13.56 9.82
CA ALA A 430 -15.71 13.73 9.25
C ALA A 430 -16.66 12.56 9.54
N VAL A 431 -16.13 11.36 9.79
CA VAL A 431 -16.91 10.19 10.23
C VAL A 431 -16.90 10.00 11.75
N GLY A 432 -16.31 10.95 12.50
CA GLY A 432 -16.18 10.89 13.96
C GLY A 432 -15.03 10.01 14.46
N ALA A 433 -14.15 9.57 13.58
CA ALA A 433 -13.00 8.75 13.93
C ALA A 433 -11.80 9.58 14.40
N ARG A 434 -11.03 9.03 15.33
CA ARG A 434 -9.74 9.60 15.77
C ARG A 434 -8.61 9.03 14.92
N PRO A 435 -7.82 9.86 14.20
CA PRO A 435 -6.66 9.39 13.45
C PRO A 435 -5.67 8.61 14.34
N LEU A 436 -5.14 7.48 13.85
CA LEU A 436 -4.16 6.65 14.54
C LEU A 436 -2.78 6.74 13.88
N ALA A 437 -2.69 6.42 12.61
CA ALA A 437 -1.46 6.42 11.83
C ALA A 437 -1.77 6.42 10.32
N ILE A 438 -0.72 6.62 9.53
CA ILE A 438 -0.77 6.55 8.08
C ILE A 438 0.13 5.47 7.51
N THR A 439 -0.16 5.11 6.26
CA THR A 439 0.75 4.48 5.31
C THR A 439 0.94 5.41 4.12
N ASP A 440 2.15 5.57 3.63
CA ASP A 440 2.48 6.50 2.55
C ASP A 440 2.85 5.75 1.26
N GLY A 441 2.24 6.14 0.15
CA GLY A 441 2.59 5.70 -1.20
C GLY A 441 3.27 6.84 -1.96
N ILE A 442 4.60 6.81 -2.04
CA ILE A 442 5.39 7.81 -2.75
C ILE A 442 5.41 7.45 -4.23
N ASN A 443 4.73 8.22 -5.08
CA ASN A 443 4.82 8.07 -6.53
C ASN A 443 5.55 9.29 -7.09
N TYR A 444 6.71 9.03 -7.70
CA TYR A 444 7.58 10.08 -8.20
C TYR A 444 8.13 9.71 -9.59
N ALA A 445 8.51 10.73 -10.34
CA ALA A 445 9.15 10.59 -11.63
C ALA A 445 10.58 10.00 -11.48
N ASP A 446 11.56 10.59 -12.10
CA ASP A 446 12.95 10.16 -12.04
C ASP A 446 13.74 10.94 -10.99
N PRO A 447 14.15 10.32 -9.86
CA PRO A 447 14.88 11.01 -8.81
C PRO A 447 16.34 11.32 -9.20
N ASP A 448 16.91 10.66 -10.20
CA ASP A 448 18.24 10.96 -10.73
C ASP A 448 18.22 12.27 -11.57
N VAL A 449 17.05 12.67 -12.08
CA VAL A 449 16.86 13.90 -12.88
C VAL A 449 16.37 15.07 -12.03
N GLU A 450 15.42 14.84 -11.13
CA GLU A 450 14.79 15.88 -10.31
C GLU A 450 14.80 15.50 -8.80
N PRO A 451 15.98 15.38 -8.16
CA PRO A 451 16.06 14.93 -6.77
C PRO A 451 15.44 15.90 -5.75
N GLU A 452 15.43 17.20 -6.06
CA GLU A 452 14.88 18.24 -5.16
C GLU A 452 13.37 18.09 -4.98
N GLY A 453 12.65 17.66 -6.00
CA GLY A 453 11.20 17.45 -5.92
C GLY A 453 10.84 16.28 -5.00
N LEU A 454 11.64 15.20 -5.03
CA LEU A 454 11.49 14.09 -4.08
C LEU A 454 11.79 14.55 -2.64
N ALA A 455 12.88 15.30 -2.44
CA ALA A 455 13.23 15.88 -1.14
C ALA A 455 12.10 16.78 -0.60
N ALA A 456 11.53 17.63 -1.45
CA ALA A 456 10.41 18.49 -1.12
C ALA A 456 9.18 17.67 -0.68
N GLN A 457 8.80 16.64 -1.44
CA GLN A 457 7.67 15.76 -1.12
C GLN A 457 7.86 15.06 0.24
N MET A 458 9.04 14.52 0.50
CA MET A 458 9.37 13.83 1.75
C MET A 458 9.40 14.77 2.95
N MET A 459 9.93 15.98 2.78
CA MET A 459 9.93 17.01 3.83
C MET A 459 8.50 17.49 4.12
N GLY A 460 7.65 17.64 3.09
CA GLY A 460 6.24 17.98 3.24
C GLY A 460 5.49 16.94 4.07
N LEU A 461 5.69 15.66 3.78
CA LEU A 461 5.13 14.56 4.55
C LEU A 461 5.61 14.59 6.02
N LYS A 462 6.92 14.71 6.23
CA LYS A 462 7.51 14.77 7.58
C LYS A 462 6.88 15.88 8.41
N ASN A 463 6.87 17.10 7.89
CA ASN A 463 6.38 18.27 8.62
C ASN A 463 4.86 18.19 8.87
N ALA A 464 4.10 17.60 7.95
CA ALA A 464 2.67 17.36 8.13
C ALA A 464 2.40 16.32 9.24
N CYS A 465 3.19 15.24 9.31
CA CYS A 465 3.13 14.26 10.39
C CYS A 465 3.42 14.92 11.76
N GLU A 466 4.46 15.74 11.84
CA GLU A 466 4.81 16.47 13.05
C GLU A 466 3.70 17.46 13.47
N PHE A 467 3.15 18.22 12.52
CA PHE A 467 2.06 19.16 12.78
C PHE A 467 0.78 18.47 13.26
N SER A 468 0.40 17.39 12.60
CA SER A 468 -0.83 16.64 12.91
C SER A 468 -0.69 15.72 14.10
N ASN A 469 0.53 15.38 14.49
CA ASN A 469 0.86 14.33 15.46
C ASN A 469 0.32 12.95 15.02
N VAL A 470 0.33 12.69 13.70
CA VAL A 470 -0.06 11.40 13.12
C VAL A 470 1.18 10.74 12.53
N PRO A 471 1.64 9.62 13.10
CA PRO A 471 2.87 8.96 12.68
C PRO A 471 2.66 8.07 11.44
N VAL A 472 3.77 7.73 10.79
CA VAL A 472 3.84 6.75 9.70
C VAL A 472 4.03 5.35 10.27
N ALA A 473 3.21 4.39 9.86
CA ALA A 473 3.33 2.99 10.28
C ALA A 473 3.98 2.12 9.20
N SER A 474 3.73 2.41 7.93
CA SER A 474 4.28 1.71 6.77
C SER A 474 4.31 2.62 5.56
N GLY A 475 4.87 2.15 4.46
CA GLY A 475 4.86 2.89 3.21
C GLY A 475 5.42 2.08 2.04
N ASN A 476 5.37 2.68 0.86
CA ASN A 476 5.90 2.16 -0.38
C ASN A 476 6.43 3.32 -1.24
N ALA A 477 7.48 3.09 -2.01
CA ALA A 477 8.02 4.05 -2.96
C ALA A 477 8.02 3.47 -4.37
N SER A 478 7.35 4.15 -5.28
CA SER A 478 7.37 3.91 -6.73
C SER A 478 8.04 5.10 -7.40
N LEU A 479 9.27 4.94 -7.81
CA LEU A 479 10.04 5.93 -8.53
C LEU A 479 10.13 5.55 -10.01
N TYR A 480 10.75 6.42 -10.81
CA TYR A 480 10.92 6.23 -12.26
C TYR A 480 9.59 6.15 -13.03
N ASN A 481 8.51 6.79 -12.51
CA ASN A 481 7.25 6.88 -13.23
C ASN A 481 7.37 7.91 -14.36
N THR A 482 8.18 7.58 -15.36
CA THR A 482 8.48 8.38 -16.53
C THR A 482 8.23 7.59 -17.81
N TYR A 483 7.87 8.31 -18.87
CA TYR A 483 7.76 7.77 -20.22
C TYR A 483 8.39 8.74 -21.21
N LYS A 484 9.49 8.34 -21.87
CA LYS A 484 10.22 9.18 -22.82
C LYS A 484 10.56 10.57 -22.25
N GLY A 485 11.09 10.59 -21.04
CA GLY A 485 11.51 11.80 -20.33
C GLY A 485 10.36 12.68 -19.81
N LYS A 486 9.11 12.19 -19.84
CA LYS A 486 7.97 12.87 -19.24
C LYS A 486 7.56 12.14 -17.96
N GLY A 487 7.75 12.79 -16.83
CA GLY A 487 7.34 12.28 -15.52
C GLY A 487 5.87 12.56 -15.20
N ILE A 488 5.34 11.78 -14.26
CA ILE A 488 4.06 12.07 -13.60
C ILE A 488 4.20 13.26 -12.64
N PRO A 489 3.10 13.93 -12.24
CA PRO A 489 3.16 14.84 -11.08
C PRO A 489 3.63 14.08 -9.83
N PRO A 490 4.48 14.69 -8.98
CA PRO A 490 4.76 14.15 -7.66
C PRO A 490 3.45 13.86 -6.93
N THR A 491 3.18 12.57 -6.68
CA THR A 491 1.89 12.11 -6.15
C THR A 491 2.11 11.30 -4.88
N LEU A 492 1.83 11.92 -3.75
CA LEU A 492 1.79 11.22 -2.46
C LEU A 492 0.38 10.69 -2.25
N VAL A 493 0.26 9.38 -2.07
CA VAL A 493 -0.97 8.71 -1.67
C VAL A 493 -0.91 8.43 -0.18
N ILE A 494 -1.85 8.93 0.59
CA ILE A 494 -1.95 8.68 2.03
C ILE A 494 -3.09 7.70 2.29
N GLY A 495 -2.75 6.54 2.86
CA GLY A 495 -3.70 5.68 3.51
C GLY A 495 -3.74 6.01 5.01
N MET A 496 -4.92 6.28 5.59
CA MET A 496 -5.04 6.64 7.00
C MET A 496 -6.05 5.74 7.70
N ILE A 497 -5.65 5.27 8.89
CA ILE A 497 -6.53 4.54 9.81
C ILE A 497 -7.00 5.48 10.92
N GLY A 498 -8.30 5.44 11.22
CA GLY A 498 -8.88 6.09 12.38
C GLY A 498 -9.69 5.12 13.22
N LYS A 499 -9.75 5.31 14.53
CA LYS A 499 -10.55 4.52 15.46
C LYS A 499 -11.89 5.18 15.74
N LEU A 500 -12.96 4.39 15.73
CA LEU A 500 -14.31 4.79 16.18
C LEU A 500 -14.73 3.98 17.40
N GLU A 501 -15.18 4.68 18.43
CA GLU A 501 -15.79 4.05 19.59
C GLU A 501 -17.31 3.79 19.36
N ASP A 502 -17.96 4.62 18.53
CA ASP A 502 -19.37 4.50 18.16
C ASP A 502 -19.50 4.32 16.64
N LEU A 503 -20.24 3.30 16.25
CA LEU A 503 -20.54 2.98 14.85
C LEU A 503 -21.77 3.71 14.28
N ASN A 504 -22.38 4.60 15.06
CA ASN A 504 -23.51 5.41 14.61
C ASN A 504 -23.05 6.58 13.72
N VAL A 505 -22.49 6.24 12.55
CA VAL A 505 -21.98 7.24 11.60
C VAL A 505 -23.15 7.97 10.93
N PRO A 506 -23.15 9.32 10.95
CA PRO A 506 -24.21 10.12 10.33
C PRO A 506 -24.39 9.83 8.83
N ARG A 507 -25.62 9.94 8.36
CA ARG A 507 -25.98 9.80 6.94
C ARG A 507 -26.56 11.11 6.42
N PRO A 508 -26.46 11.41 5.11
CA PRO A 508 -27.13 12.55 4.52
C PRO A 508 -28.64 12.46 4.72
N LYS A 509 -29.25 13.57 5.09
CA LYS A 509 -30.70 13.69 5.28
C LYS A 509 -31.24 14.85 4.47
N LYS A 510 -32.57 14.88 4.23
CA LYS A 510 -33.25 16.05 3.64
C LYS A 510 -32.98 17.30 4.47
N GLY A 511 -32.71 18.41 3.81
CA GLY A 511 -32.42 19.67 4.47
C GLY A 511 -31.40 20.53 3.75
N PRO A 512 -30.99 21.65 4.36
CA PRO A 512 -29.97 22.54 3.82
C PRO A 512 -28.59 21.89 3.83
N VAL A 513 -27.73 22.36 2.91
CA VAL A 513 -26.34 21.94 2.82
C VAL A 513 -25.45 23.18 2.83
N TYR A 514 -24.46 23.18 3.70
CA TYR A 514 -23.56 24.30 3.91
C TYR A 514 -22.11 23.95 3.54
N ALA A 515 -21.39 24.91 2.92
CA ALA A 515 -19.94 24.93 2.96
C ALA A 515 -19.49 25.61 4.25
N LEU A 516 -18.60 24.98 4.98
CA LEU A 516 -18.11 25.42 6.29
C LEU A 516 -16.59 25.50 6.29
N GLY A 517 -16.04 26.62 6.78
CA GLY A 517 -14.62 26.87 6.88
C GLY A 517 -14.15 28.04 6.00
N PHE A 518 -12.94 27.96 5.46
CA PHE A 518 -12.24 29.07 4.79
C PHE A 518 -11.98 28.77 3.33
N LYS A 519 -12.16 29.80 2.46
CA LYS A 519 -12.00 29.67 0.98
C LYS A 519 -10.56 29.68 0.52
N ASP A 520 -9.65 29.99 1.40
CA ASP A 520 -8.18 30.00 1.28
C ASP A 520 -7.57 29.07 2.33
N PHE A 521 -6.26 28.95 2.36
CA PHE A 521 -5.53 28.11 3.32
C PHE A 521 -4.64 28.96 4.22
N GLU A 522 -4.76 28.75 5.53
CA GLU A 522 -3.81 29.23 6.55
C GLU A 522 -3.59 28.11 7.58
N LEU A 523 -2.35 27.76 7.84
CA LEU A 523 -1.98 26.60 8.66
C LEU A 523 -2.56 26.67 10.08
N GLU A 524 -2.60 27.87 10.68
CA GLU A 524 -3.11 28.10 12.04
C GLU A 524 -4.60 27.79 12.18
N ARG A 525 -5.36 27.89 11.09
CA ARG A 525 -6.79 27.59 11.05
C ARG A 525 -7.10 26.10 11.04
N GLU A 526 -6.13 25.26 10.66
CA GLU A 526 -6.36 23.83 10.41
C GLU A 526 -6.85 23.10 11.66
N LYS A 527 -6.19 23.29 12.80
CA LYS A 527 -6.60 22.66 14.07
C LYS A 527 -7.96 23.16 14.56
N ILE A 528 -8.31 24.40 14.27
CA ILE A 528 -9.63 24.95 14.60
C ILE A 528 -10.70 24.24 13.76
N LEU A 529 -10.42 24.06 12.46
CA LEU A 529 -11.32 23.34 11.55
C LEU A 529 -11.48 21.87 11.96
N TRP A 530 -10.38 21.17 12.31
CA TRP A 530 -10.44 19.78 12.78
C TRP A 530 -11.34 19.59 14.01
N ASN A 531 -11.14 20.43 15.03
CA ASN A 531 -11.96 20.39 16.24
C ASN A 531 -13.45 20.60 15.93
N GLU A 532 -13.76 21.47 14.98
CA GLU A 532 -15.13 21.76 14.60
C GLU A 532 -15.74 20.61 13.77
N ILE A 533 -14.97 20.02 12.83
CA ILE A 533 -15.40 18.84 12.07
C ILE A 533 -15.75 17.69 13.01
N GLU A 534 -14.87 17.39 13.95
CA GLU A 534 -15.08 16.32 14.94
C GLU A 534 -16.33 16.57 15.78
N ARG A 535 -16.49 17.79 16.28
CA ARG A 535 -17.67 18.19 17.06
C ARG A 535 -18.97 18.02 16.28
N ILE A 536 -18.99 18.47 15.01
CA ILE A 536 -20.15 18.42 14.13
C ILE A 536 -20.49 16.96 13.77
N ALA A 537 -19.50 16.16 13.41
CA ALA A 537 -19.71 14.75 13.12
C ALA A 537 -20.28 13.99 14.34
N LYS A 538 -19.70 14.19 15.52
CA LYS A 538 -20.19 13.59 16.78
C LYS A 538 -21.58 14.09 17.20
N SER A 539 -22.01 15.27 16.74
CA SER A 539 -23.38 15.76 16.97
C SER A 539 -24.42 15.18 15.99
N GLY A 540 -24.04 14.25 15.13
CA GLY A 540 -24.93 13.52 14.23
C GLY A 540 -25.15 14.18 12.87
N HIS A 541 -24.27 15.09 12.45
CA HIS A 541 -24.30 15.68 11.11
C HIS A 541 -23.37 14.92 10.16
N PHE A 542 -23.85 14.73 8.92
CA PHE A 542 -23.02 14.18 7.86
C PHE A 542 -22.07 15.27 7.31
N VAL A 543 -20.79 14.95 7.28
CA VAL A 543 -19.71 15.87 6.83
C VAL A 543 -18.91 15.21 5.71
N VAL A 544 -18.56 15.97 4.68
CA VAL A 544 -17.76 15.52 3.54
C VAL A 544 -16.70 16.58 3.19
N SER A 545 -15.51 16.18 2.79
CA SER A 545 -14.49 17.10 2.27
C SER A 545 -14.89 17.65 0.90
N MET A 546 -14.69 18.94 0.67
CA MET A 546 -14.99 19.57 -0.62
C MET A 546 -14.01 19.23 -1.74
N HIS A 547 -12.79 18.76 -1.41
CA HIS A 547 -11.81 18.38 -2.42
C HIS A 547 -12.12 17.05 -3.13
N ASP A 548 -13.08 16.31 -2.63
CA ASP A 548 -13.58 15.11 -3.27
C ASP A 548 -14.65 15.42 -4.31
N PHE A 549 -14.28 16.04 -5.45
CA PHE A 549 -15.23 16.26 -6.53
C PHE A 549 -15.81 14.93 -7.04
N SER A 550 -14.98 13.89 -7.18
CA SER A 550 -15.46 12.54 -7.46
C SER A 550 -16.40 12.03 -6.36
N THR A 551 -16.09 12.29 -5.09
CA THR A 551 -16.97 11.95 -3.98
C THR A 551 -18.29 12.73 -4.03
N MET A 552 -18.27 13.99 -4.41
CA MET A 552 -19.50 14.81 -4.50
C MET A 552 -20.41 14.38 -5.67
N SER A 553 -19.84 14.09 -6.84
CA SER A 553 -20.58 13.54 -7.99
C SER A 553 -21.15 12.16 -7.65
N THR A 554 -20.34 11.31 -7.07
CA THR A 554 -20.72 9.96 -6.64
C THR A 554 -21.78 10.01 -5.54
N LEU A 555 -21.63 10.88 -4.54
CA LEU A 555 -22.63 11.08 -3.49
C LEU A 555 -23.97 11.54 -4.06
N LYS A 556 -23.94 12.39 -5.08
CA LYS A 556 -25.17 12.82 -5.77
C LYS A 556 -25.89 11.63 -6.41
N SER A 557 -25.16 10.76 -7.12
CA SER A 557 -25.73 9.55 -7.72
C SER A 557 -26.28 8.60 -6.65
N GLU A 558 -25.52 8.39 -5.57
CA GLU A 558 -25.95 7.56 -4.44
C GLU A 558 -27.26 8.07 -3.79
N LEU A 559 -27.39 9.39 -3.62
CA LEU A 559 -28.62 9.99 -3.08
C LEU A 559 -29.80 9.82 -4.05
N GLN A 560 -29.57 9.92 -5.36
CA GLN A 560 -30.61 9.67 -6.36
C GLN A 560 -31.12 8.21 -6.30
N ASN A 561 -30.23 7.25 -6.09
CA ASN A 561 -30.58 5.83 -5.98
C ASN A 561 -31.51 5.53 -4.78
N VAL A 562 -31.47 6.36 -3.74
CA VAL A 562 -32.38 6.26 -2.59
C VAL A 562 -33.53 7.28 -2.62
N GLY A 563 -33.80 7.89 -3.78
CA GLY A 563 -34.91 8.80 -3.99
C GLY A 563 -34.70 10.21 -3.42
N LEU A 564 -33.46 10.62 -3.19
CA LEU A 564 -33.10 11.96 -2.73
C LEU A 564 -32.41 12.75 -3.86
N GLU A 565 -32.80 14.02 -4.01
CA GLU A 565 -32.19 14.90 -5.01
C GLU A 565 -31.29 15.93 -4.32
N MET A 566 -30.01 15.97 -4.69
CA MET A 566 -29.04 16.94 -4.21
C MET A 566 -28.76 18.01 -5.27
N LYS A 567 -28.98 19.28 -4.91
CA LYS A 567 -28.63 20.44 -5.73
C LYS A 567 -27.69 21.36 -4.96
N LEU A 568 -26.46 21.49 -5.44
CA LEU A 568 -25.42 22.31 -4.83
C LEU A 568 -24.88 23.35 -5.81
N LYS A 569 -24.53 24.52 -5.27
CA LYS A 569 -23.73 25.55 -5.93
C LYS A 569 -22.42 25.68 -5.15
N ILE A 570 -21.39 25.04 -5.64
CA ILE A 570 -20.08 25.05 -4.99
C ILE A 570 -19.52 26.49 -4.95
N PRO A 571 -19.06 27.00 -3.80
CA PRO A 571 -18.51 28.33 -3.69
C PRO A 571 -17.19 28.45 -4.46
N LYS A 572 -16.86 29.66 -4.92
CA LYS A 572 -15.52 29.92 -5.44
C LYS A 572 -14.53 29.89 -4.30
N CYS A 573 -13.49 29.06 -4.42
CA CYS A 573 -12.43 28.91 -3.45
C CYS A 573 -11.08 28.69 -4.17
N GLU A 574 -9.99 28.73 -3.44
CA GLU A 574 -8.66 28.40 -3.95
C GLU A 574 -8.46 26.88 -4.04
N PRO A 575 -7.51 26.36 -4.83
CA PRO A 575 -7.20 24.93 -4.88
C PRO A 575 -6.82 24.35 -3.51
N ALA A 576 -6.00 25.06 -2.75
CA ALA A 576 -5.69 24.74 -1.37
C ALA A 576 -6.63 25.53 -0.45
N HIS A 577 -7.80 25.00 -0.14
CA HIS A 577 -8.78 25.63 0.75
C HIS A 577 -9.07 24.77 1.99
N GLN A 578 -9.70 25.37 2.99
CA GLN A 578 -10.08 24.73 4.26
C GLN A 578 -11.61 24.68 4.39
N LEU A 579 -12.28 24.06 3.40
CA LEU A 579 -13.74 23.91 3.37
C LEU A 579 -14.16 22.44 3.49
N VAL A 580 -15.24 22.23 4.22
CA VAL A 580 -16.00 20.98 4.24
C VAL A 580 -17.47 21.24 3.95
N VAL A 581 -18.19 20.22 3.51
CA VAL A 581 -19.64 20.26 3.28
C VAL A 581 -20.35 19.59 4.43
N VAL A 582 -21.33 20.29 5.00
CA VAL A 582 -22.12 19.82 6.14
C VAL A 582 -23.59 19.76 5.75
N PHE A 583 -24.24 18.65 6.05
CA PHE A 583 -25.66 18.39 5.76
C PHE A 583 -26.51 18.61 7.00
N GLY A 584 -27.50 19.48 6.88
CA GLY A 584 -28.38 19.89 7.96
C GLY A 584 -27.97 21.22 8.60
N ASP A 585 -28.88 21.79 9.40
CA ASP A 585 -28.58 22.99 10.15
C ASP A 585 -27.60 22.70 11.28
N VAL A 586 -26.53 23.47 11.33
CA VAL A 586 -25.47 23.34 12.33
C VAL A 586 -25.15 24.70 12.96
N GLU A 587 -25.01 24.70 14.27
CA GLU A 587 -24.46 25.85 15.00
C GLU A 587 -22.93 25.75 14.96
N THR A 588 -22.26 26.82 14.54
CA THR A 588 -20.82 26.89 14.39
C THR A 588 -20.31 28.32 14.52
N LYS A 589 -19.07 28.47 14.96
CA LYS A 589 -18.35 29.76 14.97
C LYS A 589 -17.55 29.99 13.69
N LEU A 590 -17.38 28.96 12.85
CA LEU A 590 -16.68 29.07 11.58
C LEU A 590 -17.56 29.75 10.53
N PRO A 591 -16.97 30.40 9.52
CA PRO A 591 -17.70 30.89 8.35
C PRO A 591 -18.51 29.76 7.72
N LYS A 592 -19.78 30.00 7.46
CA LYS A 592 -20.65 29.06 6.74
C LYS A 592 -21.44 29.74 5.64
N GLU A 593 -21.60 29.06 4.52
CA GLU A 593 -22.35 29.51 3.36
C GLU A 593 -23.36 28.44 2.97
N LEU A 594 -24.62 28.80 2.80
CA LEU A 594 -25.64 27.91 2.25
C LEU A 594 -25.35 27.65 0.77
N ILE A 595 -25.03 26.41 0.40
CA ILE A 595 -24.67 26.03 -0.96
C ILE A 595 -25.75 25.21 -1.66
N GLY A 596 -26.75 24.74 -0.97
CA GLY A 596 -27.83 23.97 -1.58
C GLY A 596 -28.71 23.21 -0.61
N TYR A 597 -29.43 22.22 -1.16
CA TYR A 597 -30.40 21.40 -0.43
C TYR A 597 -30.40 19.95 -0.92
N VAL A 598 -30.73 19.04 0.00
CA VAL A 598 -31.20 17.67 -0.29
C VAL A 598 -32.71 17.64 -0.11
N ARG A 599 -33.44 17.15 -1.12
CA ARG A 599 -34.93 17.13 -1.15
C ARG A 599 -35.48 15.72 -1.21
#